data_25b0507c0e79809cde10be6a18497e22
#
_entry.id   25b0507c0e79809cde10be6a18497e22
#
_cell.length_a   1.000
_cell.length_b   1.000
_cell.length_c   1.000
_cell.angle_alpha   90.00
_cell.angle_beta   90.00
_cell.angle_gamma   90.00
#
_symmetry.space_group_name_H-M   'P 1'
#
loop_
_entity.id
_entity.type
_entity.pdbx_description
1 polymer ?
#
loop_
_entity_poly.entity_id
_entity_poly.type
_entity_poly.pdbx_seq_one_letter_code
_entity_poly.pdbx_strand_id
1 'polypeptide(L)'
;MNRLLALSFSFLLSATALSSGNAPEHPAVLLEKVAVLLEKLTWDEAEPLLTPETIVVIPLGAGSKEHGRHLQLNNDFLMAEYFKRRVLRAAPPNVVIAPTINYGFYPAFLEYPGSTSVTLETARAMVNDIVRSLAHYGPRRFYILNTGISTLRPLALSAEDLAKDGILLRYLDFTKDDPVEKKLRRSGGTHADEVETSMMLYIAPETVQMKKAARDLNDNRPGGLTRDPKGKGTYSPTGAWGDPTLATKEKGQAIVESNVATILKDIEEVRHAALPALPPTAN
;
A
#
# COMPACT_ATOMS: atom_id res chain seq x y z
N MET A 1 -14.67 -80.69 43.05
CA MET A 1 -13.26 -80.36 42.65
C MET A 1 -13.34 -79.25 41.63
N ASN A 2 -13.34 -78.01 42.08
CA ASN A 2 -13.41 -76.81 41.23
C ASN A 2 -12.10 -76.09 41.38
N ARG A 3 -11.38 -75.92 40.26
CA ARG A 3 -10.21 -75.04 40.14
C ARG A 3 -10.67 -73.69 39.67
N LEU A 4 -10.50 -72.66 40.50
CA LEU A 4 -10.61 -71.23 40.11
C LEU A 4 -9.36 -70.88 39.34
N LEU A 5 -9.55 -70.32 38.12
CA LEU A 5 -8.53 -69.61 37.36
C LEU A 5 -8.65 -68.09 37.73
N ALA A 6 -7.58 -67.52 38.29
CA ALA A 6 -7.46 -66.13 38.51
C ALA A 6 -6.90 -65.45 37.22
N LEU A 7 -7.66 -64.54 36.61
CA LEU A 7 -7.19 -63.67 35.51
C LEU A 7 -6.63 -62.42 36.14
N SER A 8 -5.34 -62.22 35.95
CA SER A 8 -4.66 -60.90 36.28
C SER A 8 -4.86 -59.94 35.13
N PHE A 9 -5.57 -58.86 35.39
CA PHE A 9 -5.66 -57.75 34.47
C PHE A 9 -4.51 -56.74 34.77
N SER A 10 -3.52 -56.70 33.87
CA SER A 10 -2.50 -55.64 33.88
C SER A 10 -3.03 -54.39 33.21
N PHE A 11 -3.22 -53.33 33.98
CA PHE A 11 -3.51 -52.00 33.47
C PHE A 11 -2.22 -51.39 32.94
N LEU A 12 -2.08 -51.26 31.60
CA LEU A 12 -1.09 -50.37 30.99
C LEU A 12 -1.60 -48.91 31.10
N LEU A 13 -0.94 -48.12 31.93
CA LEU A 13 -1.09 -46.68 31.90
C LEU A 13 -0.36 -46.14 30.65
N SER A 14 -1.10 -45.77 29.62
CA SER A 14 -0.58 -44.98 28.52
C SER A 14 -0.45 -43.55 29.01
N ALA A 15 0.77 -43.09 29.26
CA ALA A 15 1.07 -41.68 29.46
C ALA A 15 0.92 -40.95 28.11
N THR A 16 -0.20 -40.25 27.92
CA THR A 16 -0.34 -39.29 26.84
C THR A 16 0.58 -38.08 27.16
N ALA A 17 1.67 -37.96 26.40
CA ALA A 17 2.50 -36.78 26.41
C ALA A 17 1.64 -35.59 25.92
N LEU A 18 1.35 -34.66 26.82
CA LEU A 18 0.81 -33.35 26.51
C LEU A 18 1.84 -32.66 25.60
N SER A 19 1.48 -32.49 24.34
CA SER A 19 2.18 -31.60 23.41
C SER A 19 2.29 -30.23 24.08
N SER A 20 3.51 -29.82 24.41
CA SER A 20 3.81 -28.47 24.81
C SER A 20 3.44 -27.56 23.62
N GLY A 21 2.28 -26.93 23.69
CA GLY A 21 1.95 -25.84 22.78
C GLY A 21 3.08 -24.84 22.80
N ASN A 22 3.68 -24.57 21.65
CA ASN A 22 4.67 -23.51 21.53
C ASN A 22 4.06 -22.22 22.08
N ALA A 23 4.69 -21.64 23.09
CA ALA A 23 4.38 -20.30 23.53
C ALA A 23 4.49 -19.38 22.29
N PRO A 24 3.60 -18.38 22.13
CA PRO A 24 3.70 -17.45 21.01
C PRO A 24 5.10 -16.82 21.00
N GLU A 25 5.77 -16.84 19.85
CA GLU A 25 7.08 -16.20 19.69
C GLU A 25 6.96 -14.73 20.10
N HIS A 26 7.91 -14.24 20.90
CA HIS A 26 7.94 -12.86 21.35
C HIS A 26 7.97 -11.93 20.11
N PRO A 27 7.20 -10.82 20.07
CA PRO A 27 7.11 -9.93 18.90
C PRO A 27 8.47 -9.46 18.34
N ALA A 28 9.44 -9.23 19.21
CA ALA A 28 10.81 -8.87 18.80
C ALA A 28 11.51 -9.95 17.93
N VAL A 29 11.19 -11.23 18.16
CA VAL A 29 11.72 -12.35 17.36
C VAL A 29 11.07 -12.41 15.97
N LEU A 30 9.84 -11.91 15.86
CA LEU A 30 9.13 -11.83 14.57
C LEU A 30 9.73 -10.79 13.63
N LEU A 31 10.22 -9.65 14.14
CA LEU A 31 10.87 -8.61 13.31
C LEU A 31 12.20 -9.05 12.70
N GLU A 32 12.92 -9.94 13.32
CA GLU A 32 14.17 -10.46 12.73
C GLU A 32 13.93 -11.30 11.48
N LYS A 33 12.70 -11.80 11.28
CA LYS A 33 12.35 -12.75 10.21
C LYS A 33 11.37 -12.22 9.17
N VAL A 34 10.41 -11.35 9.54
CA VAL A 34 9.31 -10.90 8.68
C VAL A 34 8.81 -9.53 9.09
N ALA A 35 8.26 -8.77 8.14
CA ALA A 35 7.48 -7.57 8.43
C ALA A 35 6.21 -7.93 9.23
N VAL A 36 5.70 -6.99 10.03
CA VAL A 36 4.48 -7.17 10.84
C VAL A 36 3.45 -6.09 10.54
N LEU A 37 2.17 -6.43 10.72
CA LEU A 37 1.06 -5.49 10.60
C LEU A 37 0.80 -4.84 11.97
N LEU A 38 0.98 -3.54 12.09
CA LEU A 38 0.78 -2.79 13.34
C LEU A 38 -0.62 -2.94 13.90
N GLU A 39 -1.64 -2.96 13.04
CA GLU A 39 -3.05 -3.12 13.43
C GLU A 39 -3.41 -4.51 13.96
N LYS A 40 -2.47 -5.46 13.94
CA LYS A 40 -2.65 -6.82 14.49
C LYS A 40 -1.96 -7.01 15.82
N LEU A 41 -1.30 -5.99 16.34
CA LEU A 41 -0.57 -6.03 17.61
C LEU A 41 -1.37 -5.32 18.70
N THR A 42 -1.17 -5.75 19.93
CA THR A 42 -1.50 -4.95 21.10
C THR A 42 -0.44 -3.86 21.30
N TRP A 43 -0.69 -2.87 22.16
CA TRP A 43 0.27 -1.77 22.37
C TRP A 43 1.61 -2.24 22.97
N ASP A 44 1.56 -3.23 23.87
CA ASP A 44 2.73 -3.82 24.53
C ASP A 44 3.54 -4.73 23.59
N GLU A 45 2.90 -5.33 22.59
CA GLU A 45 3.57 -6.04 21.49
C GLU A 45 4.21 -5.07 20.50
N ALA A 46 3.60 -3.90 20.28
CA ALA A 46 4.13 -2.89 19.36
C ALA A 46 5.34 -2.14 19.95
N GLU A 47 5.37 -1.91 21.27
CA GLU A 47 6.39 -1.11 21.93
C GLU A 47 7.83 -1.54 21.60
N PRO A 48 8.24 -2.83 21.75
CA PRO A 48 9.60 -3.26 21.44
C PRO A 48 9.94 -3.24 19.96
N LEU A 49 8.94 -3.11 19.07
CA LEU A 49 9.12 -3.09 17.62
C LEU A 49 9.31 -1.69 17.04
N LEU A 50 8.96 -0.64 17.78
CA LEU A 50 9.03 0.75 17.34
C LEU A 50 10.35 1.39 17.81
N THR A 51 11.45 1.04 17.15
CA THR A 51 12.81 1.50 17.46
C THR A 51 13.36 2.47 16.40
N PRO A 52 14.47 3.18 16.64
CA PRO A 52 15.09 4.03 15.63
C PRO A 52 15.50 3.31 14.34
N GLU A 53 15.75 2.00 14.40
CA GLU A 53 16.10 1.14 13.26
C GLU A 53 14.88 0.67 12.47
N THR A 54 13.68 0.83 13.02
CA THR A 54 12.44 0.38 12.38
C THR A 54 12.09 1.27 11.18
N ILE A 55 11.74 0.61 10.08
CA ILE A 55 11.14 1.25 8.91
C ILE A 55 9.63 1.08 9.01
N VAL A 56 8.89 2.18 9.00
CA VAL A 56 7.44 2.14 8.97
C VAL A 56 6.95 2.32 7.53
N VAL A 57 6.25 1.31 7.03
CA VAL A 57 5.58 1.36 5.72
C VAL A 57 4.12 1.72 5.93
N ILE A 58 3.65 2.78 5.27
CA ILE A 58 2.26 3.25 5.37
C ILE A 58 1.61 3.13 3.99
N PRO A 59 0.68 2.18 3.76
CA PRO A 59 -0.04 2.11 2.50
C PRO A 59 -1.01 3.30 2.36
N LEU A 60 -1.11 3.85 1.14
CA LEU A 60 -2.00 4.95 0.81
C LEU A 60 -2.71 4.65 -0.52
N GLY A 61 -4.02 4.44 -0.46
CA GLY A 61 -4.85 4.16 -1.62
C GLY A 61 -6.30 4.59 -1.40
N ALA A 62 -6.87 5.33 -2.36
CA ALA A 62 -8.22 5.86 -2.26
C ALA A 62 -9.27 4.77 -2.06
N GLY A 63 -10.06 4.88 -0.99
CA GLY A 63 -11.19 3.99 -0.72
C GLY A 63 -12.43 4.32 -1.56
N SER A 64 -12.52 5.55 -2.07
CA SER A 64 -13.64 5.99 -2.91
C SER A 64 -13.18 7.12 -3.84
N LYS A 65 -12.71 6.73 -5.03
CA LYS A 65 -12.29 7.61 -6.12
C LYS A 65 -12.68 6.97 -7.45
N GLU A 66 -13.14 7.76 -8.39
CA GLU A 66 -13.50 7.34 -9.73
C GLU A 66 -12.30 6.72 -10.47
N HIS A 67 -12.55 5.64 -11.23
CA HIS A 67 -11.58 4.94 -12.09
C HIS A 67 -12.25 4.41 -13.37
N GLY A 68 -12.88 5.31 -14.13
CA GLY A 68 -13.66 4.92 -15.29
C GLY A 68 -14.95 4.16 -14.91
N ARG A 69 -15.66 3.68 -15.92
CA ARG A 69 -16.91 2.92 -15.71
C ARG A 69 -16.68 1.45 -15.41
N HIS A 70 -15.45 0.97 -15.58
CA HIS A 70 -15.10 -0.45 -15.58
C HIS A 70 -14.33 -0.90 -14.33
N LEU A 71 -13.78 0.03 -13.53
CA LEU A 71 -13.13 -0.25 -12.26
C LEU A 71 -13.99 0.26 -11.10
N GLN A 72 -13.83 -0.34 -9.93
CA GLN A 72 -14.56 0.08 -8.73
C GLN A 72 -13.95 1.35 -8.12
N LEU A 73 -14.73 2.09 -7.33
CA LEU A 73 -14.26 3.30 -6.65
C LEU A 73 -13.11 3.06 -5.67
N ASN A 74 -12.98 1.85 -5.13
CA ASN A 74 -11.92 1.46 -4.20
C ASN A 74 -10.69 0.85 -4.91
N ASN A 75 -10.51 1.10 -6.19
CA ASN A 75 -9.42 0.55 -7.00
C ASN A 75 -8.03 0.75 -6.36
N ASP A 76 -7.70 1.99 -6.01
CA ASP A 76 -6.42 2.32 -5.40
C ASP A 76 -6.23 1.63 -4.04
N PHE A 77 -7.30 1.51 -3.24
CA PHE A 77 -7.27 0.81 -1.97
C PHE A 77 -6.95 -0.68 -2.16
N LEU A 78 -7.60 -1.34 -3.12
CA LEU A 78 -7.34 -2.76 -3.44
C LEU A 78 -5.90 -2.97 -3.89
N MET A 79 -5.36 -2.04 -4.69
CA MET A 79 -3.97 -2.05 -5.12
C MET A 79 -3.01 -1.86 -3.94
N ALA A 80 -3.28 -0.89 -3.07
CA ALA A 80 -2.49 -0.65 -1.85
C ALA A 80 -2.48 -1.87 -0.92
N GLU A 81 -3.64 -2.51 -0.71
CA GLU A 81 -3.76 -3.73 0.09
C GLU A 81 -3.05 -4.93 -0.56
N TYR A 82 -3.02 -5.00 -1.88
CA TYR A 82 -2.24 -6.03 -2.58
C TYR A 82 -0.74 -5.83 -2.35
N PHE A 83 -0.22 -4.63 -2.57
CA PHE A 83 1.19 -4.33 -2.34
C PHE A 83 1.58 -4.45 -0.85
N LYS A 84 0.69 -4.04 0.07
CA LYS A 84 0.85 -4.27 1.52
C LYS A 84 1.13 -5.75 1.82
N ARG A 85 0.33 -6.66 1.25
CA ARG A 85 0.53 -8.11 1.42
C ARG A 85 1.84 -8.62 0.80
N ARG A 86 2.27 -8.03 -0.32
CA ARG A 86 3.55 -8.39 -0.96
C ARG A 86 4.74 -7.93 -0.10
N VAL A 87 4.68 -6.71 0.43
CA VAL A 87 5.68 -6.19 1.38
C VAL A 87 5.72 -7.06 2.66
N LEU A 88 4.56 -7.39 3.23
CA LEU A 88 4.49 -8.24 4.43
C LEU A 88 5.24 -9.58 4.27
N ARG A 89 5.22 -10.16 3.06
CA ARG A 89 5.84 -11.45 2.77
C ARG A 89 7.32 -11.39 2.40
N ALA A 90 7.79 -10.25 1.88
CA ALA A 90 9.09 -10.15 1.23
C ALA A 90 9.95 -8.98 1.69
N ALA A 91 9.45 -8.13 2.60
CA ALA A 91 10.23 -7.02 3.13
C ALA A 91 11.45 -7.52 3.94
N PRO A 92 12.52 -6.73 3.95
CA PRO A 92 13.67 -7.00 4.81
C PRO A 92 13.28 -6.90 6.31
N PRO A 93 14.13 -7.35 7.24
CA PRO A 93 13.88 -7.25 8.68
C PRO A 93 13.58 -5.83 9.16
N ASN A 94 13.01 -5.69 10.35
CA ASN A 94 12.67 -4.41 11.01
C ASN A 94 11.70 -3.53 10.21
N VAL A 95 10.74 -4.13 9.52
CA VAL A 95 9.65 -3.41 8.84
C VAL A 95 8.36 -3.60 9.62
N VAL A 96 7.72 -2.48 10.00
CA VAL A 96 6.37 -2.42 10.55
C VAL A 96 5.46 -1.77 9.52
N ILE A 97 4.33 -2.39 9.24
CA ILE A 97 3.36 -1.88 8.25
C ILE A 97 2.17 -1.31 9.01
N ALA A 98 1.92 -0.02 8.83
CA ALA A 98 0.81 0.70 9.44
C ALA A 98 -0.54 0.41 8.73
N PRO A 99 -1.68 0.74 9.35
CA PRO A 99 -2.97 0.72 8.70
C PRO A 99 -2.99 1.57 7.41
N THR A 100 -3.78 1.13 6.44
CA THR A 100 -3.89 1.82 5.14
C THR A 100 -4.65 3.12 5.27
N ILE A 101 -4.07 4.22 4.78
CA ILE A 101 -4.75 5.50 4.61
C ILE A 101 -5.62 5.41 3.35
N ASN A 102 -6.94 5.58 3.51
CA ASN A 102 -7.90 5.42 2.40
C ASN A 102 -8.60 6.72 1.98
N TYR A 103 -8.23 7.86 2.55
CA TYR A 103 -8.62 9.20 2.12
C TYR A 103 -7.38 10.01 1.76
N GLY A 104 -7.51 10.89 0.75
CA GLY A 104 -6.39 11.68 0.28
C GLY A 104 -6.82 12.84 -0.63
N PHE A 105 -5.87 13.47 -1.28
CA PHE A 105 -6.06 14.62 -2.16
C PHE A 105 -6.34 14.17 -3.59
N TYR A 106 -7.60 14.19 -4.02
CA TYR A 106 -8.07 13.72 -5.32
C TYR A 106 -9.00 14.72 -6.02
N PRO A 107 -8.70 16.02 -6.10
CA PRO A 107 -9.62 17.04 -6.60
C PRO A 107 -10.00 16.87 -8.07
N ALA A 108 -9.16 16.20 -8.86
CA ALA A 108 -9.37 15.96 -10.28
C ALA A 108 -10.58 15.09 -10.60
N PHE A 109 -11.17 14.41 -9.61
CA PHE A 109 -12.20 13.38 -9.82
C PHE A 109 -13.56 13.73 -9.20
N LEU A 110 -13.70 14.92 -8.61
CA LEU A 110 -14.91 15.30 -7.85
C LEU A 110 -16.18 15.47 -8.71
N GLU A 111 -16.03 15.63 -10.02
CA GLU A 111 -17.18 15.67 -10.93
C GLU A 111 -17.86 14.29 -11.11
N TYR A 112 -17.18 13.22 -10.69
CA TYR A 112 -17.69 11.85 -10.82
C TYR A 112 -18.27 11.39 -9.48
N PRO A 113 -19.59 11.12 -9.42
CA PRO A 113 -20.27 10.77 -8.19
C PRO A 113 -19.65 9.57 -7.48
N GLY A 114 -19.50 9.69 -6.16
CA GLY A 114 -18.86 8.70 -5.32
C GLY A 114 -17.36 8.97 -5.06
N SER A 115 -16.72 9.87 -5.82
CA SER A 115 -15.36 10.30 -5.51
C SER A 115 -15.33 11.19 -4.29
N THR A 116 -14.34 10.93 -3.43
CA THR A 116 -14.03 11.75 -2.24
C THR A 116 -12.67 12.39 -2.38
N SER A 117 -12.51 13.60 -1.85
CA SER A 117 -11.21 14.26 -1.75
C SER A 117 -11.17 15.10 -0.48
N VAL A 118 -10.08 15.05 0.23
CA VAL A 118 -9.74 16.07 1.25
C VAL A 118 -8.94 17.21 0.59
N THR A 119 -8.79 18.33 1.28
CA THR A 119 -7.93 19.42 0.77
C THR A 119 -6.46 19.02 0.77
N LEU A 120 -5.63 19.75 0.06
CA LEU A 120 -4.18 19.56 0.04
C LEU A 120 -3.60 19.64 1.46
N GLU A 121 -4.04 20.66 2.21
CA GLU A 121 -3.60 20.92 3.59
C GLU A 121 -4.00 19.79 4.52
N THR A 122 -5.24 19.28 4.41
CA THR A 122 -5.73 18.15 5.22
C THR A 122 -4.96 16.88 4.89
N ALA A 123 -4.72 16.57 3.62
CA ALA A 123 -3.94 15.39 3.23
C ALA A 123 -2.50 15.44 3.76
N ARG A 124 -1.85 16.60 3.65
CA ARG A 124 -0.52 16.86 4.22
C ARG A 124 -0.51 16.74 5.73
N ALA A 125 -1.45 17.40 6.43
CA ALA A 125 -1.55 17.35 7.89
C ALA A 125 -1.78 15.92 8.39
N MET A 126 -2.68 15.16 7.77
CA MET A 126 -2.97 13.77 8.13
C MET A 126 -1.73 12.88 8.04
N VAL A 127 -0.95 12.97 6.95
CA VAL A 127 0.30 12.22 6.80
C VAL A 127 1.31 12.64 7.86
N ASN A 128 1.49 13.96 8.09
CA ASN A 128 2.42 14.48 9.08
C ASN A 128 2.06 14.01 10.50
N ASP A 129 0.78 14.05 10.88
CA ASP A 129 0.33 13.67 12.21
C ASP A 129 0.50 12.17 12.45
N ILE A 130 0.15 11.31 11.48
CA ILE A 130 0.36 9.86 11.56
C ILE A 130 1.85 9.54 11.71
N VAL A 131 2.70 10.14 10.87
CA VAL A 131 4.14 9.89 10.90
C VAL A 131 4.74 10.38 12.23
N ARG A 132 4.41 11.60 12.70
CA ARG A 132 4.90 12.12 13.96
C ARG A 132 4.45 11.29 15.16
N SER A 133 3.20 10.81 15.15
CA SER A 133 2.69 9.93 16.22
C SER A 133 3.51 8.64 16.33
N LEU A 134 3.84 8.01 15.21
CA LEU A 134 4.67 6.79 15.20
C LEU A 134 6.14 7.10 15.49
N ALA A 135 6.65 8.24 15.01
CA ALA A 135 8.01 8.68 15.30
C ALA A 135 8.25 9.01 16.79
N HIS A 136 7.19 9.35 17.54
CA HIS A 136 7.26 9.57 18.99
C HIS A 136 7.84 8.36 19.73
N TYR A 137 7.58 7.15 19.23
CA TYR A 137 8.02 5.90 19.86
C TYR A 137 9.42 5.42 19.42
N GLY A 138 10.04 6.06 18.43
CA GLY A 138 11.42 5.71 17.99
C GLY A 138 11.67 5.79 16.50
N PRO A 139 10.83 5.27 15.61
CA PRO A 139 11.10 5.24 14.18
C PRO A 139 11.44 6.62 13.59
N ARG A 140 12.40 6.64 12.65
CA ARG A 140 12.81 7.85 11.92
C ARG A 140 12.77 7.66 10.40
N ARG A 141 12.44 6.46 9.93
CA ARG A 141 12.39 6.06 8.53
C ARG A 141 10.99 5.62 8.14
N PHE A 142 10.39 6.31 7.19
CA PHE A 142 9.03 6.07 6.73
C PHE A 142 8.99 5.93 5.21
N TYR A 143 8.18 5.00 4.74
CA TYR A 143 7.91 4.80 3.33
C TYR A 143 6.40 4.76 3.08
N ILE A 144 5.89 5.70 2.26
CA ILE A 144 4.50 5.66 1.83
C ILE A 144 4.39 4.78 0.59
N LEU A 145 3.68 3.65 0.73
CA LEU A 145 3.29 2.81 -0.38
C LEU A 145 2.10 3.47 -1.07
N ASN A 146 2.40 4.44 -1.92
CA ASN A 146 1.44 5.29 -2.60
C ASN A 146 0.92 4.62 -3.87
N THR A 147 -0.39 4.72 -4.16
CA THR A 147 -1.02 4.16 -5.37
C THR A 147 -1.66 5.22 -6.27
N GLY A 148 -1.36 6.50 -6.06
CA GLY A 148 -1.96 7.59 -6.84
C GLY A 148 -0.97 8.68 -7.23
N ILE A 149 -1.16 9.28 -8.43
CA ILE A 149 -0.37 10.42 -8.89
C ILE A 149 -0.79 11.71 -8.16
N SER A 150 -2.09 11.89 -7.91
CA SER A 150 -2.61 13.11 -7.25
C SER A 150 -2.06 13.33 -5.84
N THR A 151 -1.66 12.26 -5.16
CA THR A 151 -1.11 12.28 -3.80
C THR A 151 0.38 12.66 -3.75
N LEU A 152 1.10 12.68 -4.87
CA LEU A 152 2.52 13.05 -4.90
C LEU A 152 2.77 14.46 -4.35
N ARG A 153 1.88 15.42 -4.67
CA ARG A 153 2.04 16.81 -4.21
C ARG A 153 1.95 16.94 -2.68
N PRO A 154 0.91 16.46 -1.99
CA PRO A 154 0.89 16.49 -0.52
C PRO A 154 2.02 15.67 0.10
N LEU A 155 2.44 14.55 -0.48
CA LEU A 155 3.54 13.73 0.03
C LEU A 155 4.90 14.45 -0.07
N ALA A 156 5.17 15.18 -1.16
CA ALA A 156 6.38 15.99 -1.29
C ALA A 156 6.46 17.05 -0.19
N LEU A 157 5.36 17.78 0.04
CA LEU A 157 5.27 18.78 1.12
C LEU A 157 5.42 18.16 2.51
N SER A 158 4.85 16.97 2.72
CA SER A 158 5.02 16.22 3.98
C SER A 158 6.48 15.79 4.19
N ALA A 159 7.17 15.35 3.14
CA ALA A 159 8.59 14.97 3.24
C ALA A 159 9.47 16.17 3.63
N GLU A 160 9.18 17.35 3.07
CA GLU A 160 9.87 18.60 3.44
C GLU A 160 9.64 19.01 4.90
N ASP A 161 8.40 18.86 5.40
CA ASP A 161 8.07 19.19 6.79
C ASP A 161 8.73 18.23 7.77
N LEU A 162 8.59 16.94 7.52
CA LEU A 162 9.10 15.89 8.40
C LEU A 162 10.63 15.87 8.43
N ALA A 163 11.28 16.30 7.35
CA ALA A 163 12.73 16.46 7.33
C ALA A 163 13.22 17.47 8.38
N LYS A 164 12.44 18.52 8.70
CA LYS A 164 12.75 19.49 9.75
C LYS A 164 12.74 18.87 11.15
N ASP A 165 12.04 17.74 11.30
CA ASP A 165 11.96 16.95 12.53
C ASP A 165 12.99 15.80 12.56
N GLY A 166 13.92 15.74 11.59
CA GLY A 166 14.90 14.66 11.45
C GLY A 166 14.27 13.33 11.01
N ILE A 167 13.10 13.37 10.39
CA ILE A 167 12.36 12.20 9.92
C ILE A 167 12.50 12.06 8.41
N LEU A 168 12.96 10.92 7.94
CA LEU A 168 13.03 10.58 6.53
C LEU A 168 11.68 10.01 6.07
N LEU A 169 11.01 10.72 5.16
CA LEU A 169 9.86 10.21 4.44
C LEU A 169 10.19 10.01 2.98
N ARG A 170 10.02 8.80 2.45
CA ARG A 170 10.02 8.49 1.02
C ARG A 170 8.68 7.88 0.61
N TYR A 171 8.39 7.85 -0.68
CA TYR A 171 7.14 7.34 -1.21
C TYR A 171 7.32 6.79 -2.62
N LEU A 172 6.46 5.83 -2.97
CA LEU A 172 6.38 5.30 -4.33
C LEU A 172 5.86 6.38 -5.28
N ASP A 173 6.57 6.57 -6.38
CA ASP A 173 6.25 7.53 -7.43
C ASP A 173 6.07 6.81 -8.77
N PHE A 174 4.82 6.58 -9.15
CA PHE A 174 4.45 5.95 -10.41
C PHE A 174 4.69 6.81 -11.66
N THR A 175 5.14 8.05 -11.52
CA THR A 175 5.53 8.88 -12.67
C THR A 175 6.95 8.60 -13.13
N LYS A 176 7.72 7.85 -12.35
CA LYS A 176 9.06 7.42 -12.75
C LYS A 176 8.99 6.33 -13.80
N ASP A 177 9.93 6.37 -14.73
CA ASP A 177 10.01 5.39 -15.80
C ASP A 177 10.15 3.95 -15.28
N ASP A 178 9.19 3.11 -15.59
CA ASP A 178 9.29 1.66 -15.48
C ASP A 178 9.56 1.06 -16.87
N PRO A 179 10.73 0.44 -17.10
CA PRO A 179 11.06 -0.16 -18.38
C PRO A 179 10.10 -1.26 -18.82
N VAL A 180 9.50 -2.01 -17.85
CA VAL A 180 8.52 -3.06 -18.11
C VAL A 180 7.23 -2.45 -18.61
N GLU A 181 6.71 -1.45 -17.89
CA GLU A 181 5.52 -0.70 -18.30
C GLU A 181 5.70 -0.08 -19.68
N LYS A 182 6.80 0.66 -19.88
CA LYS A 182 7.12 1.32 -21.17
C LYS A 182 7.15 0.36 -22.34
N LYS A 183 7.65 -0.86 -22.14
CA LYS A 183 7.69 -1.91 -23.18
C LYS A 183 6.30 -2.48 -23.49
N LEU A 184 5.41 -2.58 -22.49
CA LEU A 184 4.12 -3.25 -22.61
C LEU A 184 2.97 -2.31 -22.97
N ARG A 185 3.07 -1.04 -22.59
CA ARG A 185 2.07 -0.01 -22.88
C ARG A 185 1.91 0.22 -24.39
N ARG A 186 0.66 0.24 -24.86
CA ARG A 186 0.28 0.47 -26.27
C ARG A 186 -0.45 1.79 -26.48
N SER A 187 -1.00 2.36 -25.42
CA SER A 187 -1.78 3.60 -25.44
C SER A 187 -1.20 4.63 -24.50
N GLY A 188 -1.42 5.91 -24.80
CA GLY A 188 -1.22 6.99 -23.83
C GLY A 188 -2.28 6.97 -22.73
N GLY A 189 -2.20 7.95 -21.84
CA GLY A 189 -3.11 8.10 -20.69
C GLY A 189 -2.43 7.72 -19.38
N THR A 190 -3.07 8.05 -18.28
CA THR A 190 -2.53 7.79 -16.93
C THR A 190 -3.62 7.56 -15.89
N HIS A 191 -4.90 7.38 -16.31
CA HIS A 191 -5.99 7.17 -15.37
C HIS A 191 -7.03 6.19 -15.90
N ALA A 192 -7.31 5.16 -15.13
CA ALA A 192 -8.21 4.07 -15.51
C ALA A 192 -7.89 3.55 -16.94
N ASP A 193 -6.62 3.56 -17.28
CA ASP A 193 -6.07 3.30 -18.61
C ASP A 193 -5.72 1.82 -18.82
N GLU A 194 -4.98 1.54 -19.87
CA GLU A 194 -4.47 0.20 -20.20
C GLU A 194 -3.65 -0.41 -19.05
N VAL A 195 -2.77 0.37 -18.42
CA VAL A 195 -1.85 -0.09 -17.38
C VAL A 195 -2.59 -0.40 -16.10
N GLU A 196 -3.35 0.57 -15.58
CA GLU A 196 -4.08 0.44 -14.33
C GLU A 196 -5.12 -0.68 -14.43
N THR A 197 -5.84 -0.77 -15.55
CA THR A 197 -6.81 -1.85 -15.80
C THR A 197 -6.12 -3.22 -15.88
N SER A 198 -4.95 -3.30 -16.53
CA SER A 198 -4.17 -4.55 -16.58
C SER A 198 -3.74 -5.00 -15.19
N MET A 199 -3.25 -4.08 -14.37
CA MET A 199 -2.87 -4.38 -12.98
C MET A 199 -4.05 -4.94 -12.20
N MET A 200 -5.24 -4.36 -12.33
CA MET A 200 -6.43 -4.83 -11.62
C MET A 200 -6.96 -6.17 -12.17
N LEU A 201 -6.83 -6.45 -13.46
CA LEU A 201 -7.10 -7.78 -14.02
C LEU A 201 -6.22 -8.88 -13.41
N TYR A 202 -5.05 -8.52 -12.91
CA TYR A 202 -4.15 -9.46 -12.20
C TYR A 202 -4.43 -9.48 -10.69
N ILE A 203 -4.62 -8.33 -10.06
CA ILE A 203 -4.74 -8.15 -8.61
C ILE A 203 -6.11 -8.63 -8.10
N ALA A 204 -7.20 -8.21 -8.76
CA ALA A 204 -8.58 -8.41 -8.35
C ALA A 204 -9.52 -8.45 -9.58
N PRO A 205 -9.41 -9.48 -10.44
CA PRO A 205 -10.14 -9.54 -11.71
C PRO A 205 -11.66 -9.50 -11.54
N GLU A 206 -12.18 -9.96 -10.42
CA GLU A 206 -13.62 -9.94 -10.08
C GLU A 206 -14.18 -8.52 -9.91
N THR A 207 -13.31 -7.52 -9.71
CA THR A 207 -13.71 -6.11 -9.56
C THR A 207 -13.73 -5.36 -10.89
N VAL A 208 -13.23 -5.96 -11.97
CA VAL A 208 -13.07 -5.33 -13.29
C VAL A 208 -14.20 -5.69 -14.23
N GLN A 209 -14.91 -4.68 -14.74
CA GLN A 209 -16.06 -4.86 -15.66
C GLN A 209 -15.64 -4.53 -17.09
N MET A 210 -14.82 -5.37 -17.74
CA MET A 210 -14.28 -5.12 -19.09
C MET A 210 -15.34 -4.77 -20.14
N LYS A 211 -16.57 -5.24 -19.99
CA LYS A 211 -17.69 -4.86 -20.90
C LYS A 211 -18.02 -3.36 -20.86
N LYS A 212 -17.60 -2.65 -19.81
CA LYS A 212 -17.78 -1.19 -19.65
C LYS A 212 -16.53 -0.41 -19.98
N ALA A 213 -15.40 -1.08 -20.24
CA ALA A 213 -14.17 -0.44 -20.68
C ALA A 213 -14.37 0.21 -22.05
N ALA A 214 -13.95 1.44 -22.17
CA ALA A 214 -14.03 2.19 -23.42
C ALA A 214 -12.81 3.10 -23.55
N ARG A 215 -12.26 3.19 -24.76
CA ARG A 215 -11.19 4.16 -25.04
C ARG A 215 -11.73 5.58 -24.83
N ASP A 216 -11.04 6.35 -24.00
CA ASP A 216 -11.32 7.76 -23.71
C ASP A 216 -9.99 8.49 -23.54
N LEU A 217 -9.45 8.95 -24.66
CA LEU A 217 -8.12 9.60 -24.74
C LEU A 217 -8.27 10.91 -25.51
N ASN A 218 -8.82 11.91 -24.85
CA ASN A 218 -8.92 13.26 -25.35
C ASN A 218 -7.65 14.07 -25.04
N ASP A 219 -7.55 15.27 -25.64
CA ASP A 219 -6.43 16.17 -25.43
C ASP A 219 -6.26 16.47 -23.93
N ASN A 220 -5.04 16.28 -23.45
CA ASN A 220 -4.69 16.61 -22.08
C ASN A 220 -4.68 18.12 -21.88
N ARG A 221 -5.55 18.60 -20.98
CA ARG A 221 -5.66 20.02 -20.65
C ARG A 221 -5.35 20.26 -19.18
N PRO A 222 -4.78 21.42 -18.81
CA PRO A 222 -4.59 21.76 -17.41
C PRO A 222 -5.89 21.72 -16.62
N GLY A 223 -5.86 21.05 -15.46
CA GLY A 223 -7.02 20.84 -14.60
C GLY A 223 -7.24 19.36 -14.29
N GLY A 224 -8.38 19.04 -13.71
CA GLY A 224 -8.81 17.66 -13.49
C GLY A 224 -9.47 17.03 -14.72
N LEU A 225 -10.03 15.84 -14.55
CA LEU A 225 -10.97 15.29 -15.52
C LEU A 225 -12.31 16.02 -15.40
N THR A 226 -12.97 16.24 -16.53
CA THR A 226 -14.30 16.89 -16.57
C THR A 226 -15.27 16.13 -17.47
N ARG A 227 -16.51 16.05 -17.04
CA ARG A 227 -17.62 15.49 -17.82
C ARG A 227 -18.24 16.51 -18.78
N ASP A 228 -17.92 17.78 -18.61
CA ASP A 228 -18.40 18.85 -19.47
C ASP A 228 -17.42 19.05 -20.65
N PRO A 229 -17.84 18.87 -21.92
CA PRO A 229 -16.98 19.07 -23.08
C PRO A 229 -16.49 20.52 -23.22
N LYS A 230 -17.15 21.47 -22.55
CA LYS A 230 -16.77 22.91 -22.49
C LYS A 230 -16.09 23.26 -21.17
N GLY A 231 -15.97 22.31 -20.24
CA GLY A 231 -15.37 22.50 -18.92
C GLY A 231 -13.86 22.78 -18.99
N LYS A 232 -13.32 23.25 -17.88
CA LYS A 232 -11.88 23.34 -17.69
C LYS A 232 -11.33 21.97 -17.35
N GLY A 233 -10.22 21.58 -17.98
CA GLY A 233 -9.58 20.28 -17.76
C GLY A 233 -9.70 19.35 -18.94
N THR A 234 -9.31 18.10 -18.74
CA THR A 234 -9.35 17.05 -19.75
C THR A 234 -10.76 16.45 -19.82
N TYR A 235 -11.41 16.62 -20.97
CA TYR A 235 -12.75 16.06 -21.17
C TYR A 235 -12.70 14.53 -21.12
N SER A 236 -13.51 13.94 -20.24
CA SER A 236 -13.68 12.50 -20.14
C SER A 236 -15.12 12.16 -19.73
N PRO A 237 -15.98 11.78 -20.67
CA PRO A 237 -17.34 11.34 -20.35
C PRO A 237 -17.40 10.00 -19.63
N THR A 238 -16.31 9.24 -19.64
CA THR A 238 -16.23 7.91 -19.00
C THR A 238 -15.54 7.94 -17.66
N GLY A 239 -14.77 8.98 -17.36
CA GLY A 239 -13.90 9.06 -16.19
C GLY A 239 -12.50 8.47 -16.44
N ALA A 240 -12.26 7.78 -17.54
CA ALA A 240 -10.93 7.30 -17.88
C ALA A 240 -10.15 8.35 -18.70
N TRP A 241 -8.83 8.26 -18.64
CA TRP A 241 -7.95 8.93 -19.59
C TRP A 241 -6.92 7.95 -20.11
N GLY A 242 -7.26 7.27 -21.21
CA GLY A 242 -6.47 6.21 -21.83
C GLY A 242 -7.31 5.23 -22.64
N ASP A 243 -6.77 4.05 -22.87
CA ASP A 243 -7.48 2.95 -23.57
C ASP A 243 -7.46 1.66 -22.75
N PRO A 244 -8.40 1.50 -21.80
CA PRO A 244 -8.49 0.29 -20.99
C PRO A 244 -8.86 -0.97 -21.80
N THR A 245 -9.34 -0.83 -23.05
CA THR A 245 -9.71 -1.99 -23.89
C THR A 245 -8.49 -2.83 -24.32
N LEU A 246 -7.29 -2.24 -24.21
CA LEU A 246 -6.02 -2.90 -24.49
C LEU A 246 -5.43 -3.66 -23.30
N ALA A 247 -6.09 -3.59 -22.15
CA ALA A 247 -5.62 -4.21 -20.92
C ALA A 247 -5.65 -5.74 -20.99
N THR A 248 -4.63 -6.39 -20.43
CA THR A 248 -4.60 -7.83 -20.24
C THR A 248 -4.00 -8.21 -18.89
N LYS A 249 -4.39 -9.38 -18.38
CA LYS A 249 -3.88 -9.91 -17.12
C LYS A 249 -2.37 -10.12 -17.14
N GLU A 250 -1.82 -10.56 -18.27
CA GLU A 250 -0.39 -10.83 -18.46
C GLU A 250 0.44 -9.54 -18.38
N LYS A 251 -0.02 -8.45 -18.99
CA LYS A 251 0.57 -7.12 -18.80
C LYS A 251 0.53 -6.71 -17.34
N GLY A 252 -0.63 -6.88 -16.71
CA GLY A 252 -0.83 -6.56 -15.30
C GLY A 252 0.13 -7.33 -14.40
N GLN A 253 0.29 -8.63 -14.62
CA GLN A 253 1.24 -9.43 -13.87
C GLN A 253 2.67 -8.90 -13.99
N ALA A 254 3.14 -8.65 -15.20
CA ALA A 254 4.50 -8.18 -15.43
C ALA A 254 4.75 -6.80 -14.78
N ILE A 255 3.79 -5.87 -14.90
CA ILE A 255 3.89 -4.52 -14.31
C ILE A 255 3.82 -4.58 -12.79
N VAL A 256 2.91 -5.37 -12.22
CA VAL A 256 2.79 -5.52 -10.77
C VAL A 256 4.06 -6.13 -10.16
N GLU A 257 4.65 -7.15 -10.79
CA GLU A 257 5.91 -7.73 -10.31
C GLU A 257 7.08 -6.73 -10.38
N SER A 258 7.15 -5.89 -11.43
CA SER A 258 8.11 -4.79 -11.53
C SER A 258 7.92 -3.77 -10.41
N ASN A 259 6.68 -3.36 -10.15
CA ASN A 259 6.35 -2.44 -9.06
C ASN A 259 6.71 -3.02 -7.68
N VAL A 260 6.44 -4.31 -7.43
CA VAL A 260 6.83 -4.98 -6.18
C VAL A 260 8.34 -4.97 -6.01
N ALA A 261 9.11 -5.25 -7.07
CA ALA A 261 10.57 -5.20 -7.02
C ALA A 261 11.07 -3.77 -6.70
N THR A 262 10.46 -2.76 -7.30
CA THR A 262 10.77 -1.35 -7.03
C THR A 262 10.45 -0.99 -5.57
N ILE A 263 9.27 -1.36 -5.04
CA ILE A 263 8.88 -1.10 -3.66
C ILE A 263 9.88 -1.71 -2.68
N LEU A 264 10.25 -2.97 -2.88
CA LEU A 264 11.19 -3.66 -1.98
C LEU A 264 12.60 -3.03 -2.04
N LYS A 265 13.04 -2.62 -3.22
CA LYS A 265 14.29 -1.89 -3.40
C LYS A 265 14.25 -0.52 -2.71
N ASP A 266 13.16 0.24 -2.86
CA ASP A 266 13.00 1.54 -2.20
C ASP A 266 13.02 1.41 -0.68
N ILE A 267 12.36 0.38 -0.11
CA ILE A 267 12.38 0.11 1.33
C ILE A 267 13.82 -0.19 1.80
N GLU A 268 14.58 -0.98 1.03
CA GLU A 268 15.98 -1.25 1.35
C GLU A 268 16.86 0.01 1.23
N GLU A 269 16.61 0.88 0.25
CA GLU A 269 17.27 2.17 0.13
C GLU A 269 16.95 3.10 1.31
N VAL A 270 15.69 3.10 1.80
CA VAL A 270 15.27 3.85 3.00
C VAL A 270 16.03 3.37 4.23
N ARG A 271 16.31 2.07 4.35
CA ARG A 271 17.08 1.47 5.43
C ARG A 271 18.47 2.10 5.57
N HIS A 272 19.14 2.30 4.44
CA HIS A 272 20.53 2.77 4.38
C HIS A 272 20.66 4.27 4.17
N ALA A 273 19.57 4.97 3.90
CA ALA A 273 19.61 6.41 3.68
C ALA A 273 19.98 7.18 4.94
N ALA A 274 20.78 8.25 4.78
CA ALA A 274 21.04 9.19 5.85
C ALA A 274 19.74 9.86 6.31
N LEU A 275 19.57 10.04 7.61
CA LEU A 275 18.48 10.82 8.16
C LEU A 275 18.69 12.32 7.86
N PRO A 276 17.61 13.10 7.68
CA PRO A 276 17.70 14.54 7.56
C PRO A 276 18.39 15.15 8.81
N ALA A 277 19.25 16.13 8.59
CA ALA A 277 19.84 16.89 9.70
C ALA A 277 18.79 17.74 10.39
N LEU A 278 18.80 17.76 11.71
CA LEU A 278 17.97 18.69 12.48
C LEU A 278 18.44 20.13 12.21
N PRO A 279 17.52 21.11 12.13
CA PRO A 279 17.91 22.51 12.03
C PRO A 279 18.76 22.90 13.24
N PRO A 280 19.70 23.86 13.08
CA PRO A 280 20.45 24.40 14.21
C PRO A 280 19.47 24.86 15.29
N THR A 281 19.72 24.45 16.54
CA THR A 281 18.95 25.00 17.67
C THR A 281 19.17 26.50 17.70
N ALA A 282 18.10 27.26 17.58
CA ALA A 282 18.16 28.70 17.82
C ALA A 282 18.62 28.91 19.28
N ASN A 283 19.82 29.43 19.45
CA ASN A 283 20.33 29.84 20.75
C ASN A 283 19.58 31.07 21.26
#